data_05b82a088f03b53843e55fbc75cacfc4
#
_entry.id   05b82a088f03b53843e55fbc75cacfc4
#
_cell.length_a   1.000
_cell.length_b   1.000
_cell.length_c   1.000
_cell.angle_alpha   90.00
_cell.angle_beta   90.00
_cell.angle_gamma   90.00
#
_symmetry.space_group_name_H-M   'P 1'
#
loop_
_entity.id
_entity.type
_entity.pdbx_description
1 polymer ?
#
loop_
_entity_poly.entity_id
_entity_poly.type
_entity_poly.pdbx_seq_one_letter_code
_entity_poly.pdbx_strand_id
1 'polypeptide(L)'
;SEMCIRDRTETFVDFDPENIWLPDKVIYSIEQDLAGNFWISCNSGLYQFNPADKNKNCLFTINDGLQGNQFTAQSSLASSTGKMYFGGVNGFNVFEPKEFTDNTYLPPVYVINISFPNLNNEREVRRLLRLDKPFYTVDKIKLPYENNSFTIRFAILSYEDPLRNRYAYILNGVDKEWINNSSNNTASY
;
A
#
# COMPACT_ATOMS: atom_id res chain seq x y z
N SER A 1 -22.61 -0.21 -13.16
CA SER A 1 -23.52 -1.08 -12.42
C SER A 1 -23.53 -0.63 -10.98
N GLU A 2 -24.66 -0.20 -10.51
CA GLU A 2 -24.88 0.26 -9.14
C GLU A 2 -24.84 -0.96 -8.22
N MET A 3 -23.94 -0.95 -7.25
CA MET A 3 -23.89 -1.96 -6.22
C MET A 3 -24.84 -1.53 -5.10
N CYS A 4 -26.05 -2.07 -5.11
CA CYS A 4 -27.08 -1.77 -4.14
C CYS A 4 -27.02 -2.74 -2.96
N ILE A 5 -26.81 -2.23 -1.76
CA ILE A 5 -26.93 -3.01 -0.53
C ILE A 5 -28.37 -2.83 -0.01
N ARG A 6 -29.10 -3.95 0.10
CA ARG A 6 -30.44 -3.96 0.68
C ARG A 6 -30.31 -4.12 2.20
N ASP A 7 -30.70 -3.12 2.95
CA ASP A 7 -30.83 -3.19 4.40
C ASP A 7 -32.19 -3.75 4.83
N ARG A 8 -32.41 -3.88 6.13
CA ARG A 8 -33.69 -4.35 6.69
C ARG A 8 -34.87 -3.38 6.44
N THR A 9 -34.58 -2.16 6.00
CA THR A 9 -35.59 -1.12 5.72
C THR A 9 -35.99 -1.06 4.26
N GLU A 10 -35.41 -1.94 3.42
CA GLU A 10 -35.61 -2.00 1.95
C GLU A 10 -35.18 -0.73 1.22
N THR A 11 -34.38 0.10 1.84
CA THR A 11 -33.78 1.28 1.22
C THR A 11 -32.43 0.91 0.58
N PHE A 12 -32.21 1.41 -0.65
CA PHE A 12 -30.92 1.35 -1.28
C PHE A 12 -30.11 2.56 -0.81
N VAL A 13 -28.95 2.31 -0.26
CA VAL A 13 -28.01 3.36 0.08
C VAL A 13 -26.90 3.31 -0.95
N ASP A 14 -26.72 4.40 -1.68
CA ASP A 14 -25.56 4.54 -2.56
C ASP A 14 -24.31 4.52 -1.72
N PHE A 15 -23.43 3.60 -2.08
CA PHE A 15 -22.14 3.52 -1.43
C PHE A 15 -21.32 4.71 -1.91
N ASP A 16 -21.04 5.64 -1.01
CA ASP A 16 -20.37 6.91 -1.30
C ASP A 16 -19.00 6.66 -1.96
N PRO A 17 -18.83 6.98 -3.26
CA PRO A 17 -17.58 6.74 -3.98
C PRO A 17 -16.42 7.60 -3.46
N GLU A 18 -16.69 8.66 -2.70
CA GLU A 18 -15.65 9.49 -2.09
C GLU A 18 -15.04 8.84 -0.84
N ASN A 19 -15.77 7.90 -0.22
CA ASN A 19 -15.36 7.24 1.02
C ASN A 19 -14.85 5.81 0.86
N ILE A 20 -15.03 5.18 -0.31
CA ILE A 20 -14.58 3.81 -0.57
C ILE A 20 -13.85 3.76 -1.90
N TRP A 21 -12.55 3.54 -1.78
CA TRP A 21 -11.73 3.29 -2.93
C TRP A 21 -11.88 1.83 -3.35
N LEU A 22 -12.69 1.57 -4.36
CA LEU A 22 -12.69 0.30 -5.07
C LEU A 22 -11.59 0.33 -6.12
N PRO A 23 -10.75 -0.69 -6.18
CA PRO A 23 -9.61 -0.73 -7.11
C PRO A 23 -10.03 -0.81 -8.58
N ASP A 24 -11.28 -1.18 -8.84
CA ASP A 24 -11.83 -1.31 -10.19
C ASP A 24 -13.34 -1.02 -10.23
N LYS A 25 -13.83 -0.59 -11.38
CA LYS A 25 -15.27 -0.38 -11.63
C LYS A 25 -16.00 -1.66 -12.05
N VAL A 26 -15.27 -2.70 -12.47
CA VAL A 26 -15.82 -3.98 -12.89
C VAL A 26 -15.73 -4.97 -11.75
N ILE A 27 -16.86 -5.39 -11.23
CA ILE A 27 -16.99 -6.39 -10.16
C ILE A 27 -17.55 -7.66 -10.77
N TYR A 28 -16.90 -8.79 -10.50
CA TYR A 28 -17.31 -10.12 -10.99
C TYR A 28 -18.13 -10.89 -9.96
N SER A 29 -17.72 -10.83 -8.69
CA SER A 29 -18.45 -11.48 -7.60
C SER A 29 -18.14 -10.82 -6.27
N ILE A 30 -19.05 -11.02 -5.31
CA ILE A 30 -18.92 -10.54 -3.93
C ILE A 30 -19.32 -11.69 -3.02
N GLU A 31 -18.47 -12.01 -2.06
CA GLU A 31 -18.72 -13.00 -1.02
C GLU A 31 -18.43 -12.41 0.35
N GLN A 32 -19.16 -12.85 1.36
CA GLN A 32 -18.91 -12.44 2.74
C GLN A 32 -18.25 -13.56 3.52
N ASP A 33 -17.18 -13.24 4.26
CA ASP A 33 -16.54 -14.19 5.16
C ASP A 33 -17.26 -14.28 6.52
N LEU A 34 -16.86 -15.25 7.35
CA LEU A 34 -17.44 -15.46 8.67
C LEU A 34 -17.18 -14.29 9.67
N ALA A 35 -16.21 -13.45 9.39
CA ALA A 35 -15.88 -12.27 10.18
C ALA A 35 -16.66 -11.01 9.74
N GLY A 36 -17.44 -11.11 8.65
CA GLY A 36 -18.24 -10.01 8.12
C GLY A 36 -17.52 -9.13 7.10
N ASN A 37 -16.30 -9.46 6.69
CA ASN A 37 -15.63 -8.77 5.61
C ASN A 37 -16.20 -9.21 4.26
N PHE A 38 -16.18 -8.32 3.28
CA PHE A 38 -16.55 -8.63 1.91
C PHE A 38 -15.31 -8.86 1.05
N TRP A 39 -15.36 -9.91 0.26
CA TRP A 39 -14.34 -10.27 -0.71
C TRP A 39 -14.88 -10.03 -2.11
N ILE A 40 -14.29 -9.07 -2.81
CA ILE A 40 -14.78 -8.54 -4.06
C ILE A 40 -13.77 -8.86 -5.15
N SER A 41 -14.15 -9.69 -6.11
CA SER A 41 -13.31 -9.98 -7.27
C SER A 41 -13.52 -8.95 -8.37
N CYS A 42 -12.43 -8.44 -8.94
CA CYS A 42 -12.41 -7.42 -9.98
C CYS A 42 -11.30 -7.67 -11.01
N ASN A 43 -11.11 -6.78 -12.00
CA ASN A 43 -10.01 -6.89 -12.98
C ASN A 43 -8.62 -6.68 -12.37
N SER A 44 -8.55 -5.94 -11.27
CA SER A 44 -7.28 -5.59 -10.63
C SER A 44 -6.82 -6.60 -9.60
N GLY A 45 -7.65 -7.60 -9.27
CA GLY A 45 -7.37 -8.61 -8.26
C GLY A 45 -8.58 -8.91 -7.37
N LEU A 46 -8.29 -9.39 -6.17
CA LEU A 46 -9.28 -9.71 -5.13
C LEU A 46 -9.18 -8.67 -4.02
N TYR A 47 -10.26 -7.94 -3.79
CA TYR A 47 -10.30 -6.86 -2.81
C TYR A 47 -11.05 -7.31 -1.56
N GLN A 48 -10.36 -7.23 -0.40
CA GLN A 48 -10.98 -7.40 0.90
C GLN A 48 -11.49 -6.04 1.40
N PHE A 49 -12.76 -5.96 1.66
CA PHE A 49 -13.41 -4.79 2.22
C PHE A 49 -13.92 -5.08 3.63
N ASN A 50 -13.45 -4.31 4.61
CA ASN A 50 -13.94 -4.34 5.97
C ASN A 50 -14.88 -3.15 6.20
N PRO A 51 -16.18 -3.39 6.45
CA PRO A 51 -17.14 -2.31 6.63
C PRO A 51 -16.95 -1.53 7.94
N ALA A 52 -16.30 -2.12 8.94
CA ALA A 52 -16.08 -1.51 10.25
C ALA A 52 -14.77 -0.73 10.33
N ASP A 53 -13.74 -1.14 9.59
CA ASP A 53 -12.41 -0.53 9.65
C ASP A 53 -11.79 -0.42 8.24
N LYS A 54 -11.80 0.78 7.69
CA LYS A 54 -11.27 1.07 6.35
C LYS A 54 -9.76 0.80 6.22
N ASN A 55 -9.01 0.85 7.33
CA ASN A 55 -7.58 0.61 7.30
C ASN A 55 -7.24 -0.86 7.06
N LYS A 56 -8.23 -1.75 7.23
CA LYS A 56 -8.10 -3.19 6.96
C LYS A 56 -8.46 -3.59 5.53
N ASN A 57 -8.80 -2.61 4.70
CA ASN A 57 -9.06 -2.88 3.28
C ASN A 57 -7.75 -3.22 2.57
N CYS A 58 -7.75 -4.30 1.81
CA CYS A 58 -6.55 -4.79 1.12
C CYS A 58 -6.88 -5.31 -0.28
N LEU A 59 -6.02 -4.99 -1.25
CA LEU A 59 -6.08 -5.55 -2.60
C LEU A 59 -5.03 -6.64 -2.73
N PHE A 60 -5.46 -7.85 -3.02
CA PHE A 60 -4.61 -8.99 -3.35
C PHE A 60 -4.46 -9.11 -4.86
N THR A 61 -3.27 -9.42 -5.31
CA THR A 61 -2.91 -9.53 -6.72
C THR A 61 -2.16 -10.84 -6.99
N ILE A 62 -1.73 -11.05 -8.22
CA ILE A 62 -0.87 -12.17 -8.59
C ILE A 62 0.41 -12.24 -7.74
N ASN A 63 0.93 -11.10 -7.28
CA ASN A 63 2.11 -11.04 -6.41
C ASN A 63 1.86 -11.64 -5.02
N ASP A 64 0.59 -11.74 -4.62
CA ASP A 64 0.16 -12.35 -3.36
C ASP A 64 -0.21 -13.83 -3.50
N GLY A 65 0.07 -14.41 -4.67
CA GLY A 65 -0.19 -15.82 -4.94
C GLY A 65 -1.55 -16.09 -5.56
N LEU A 66 -2.26 -15.07 -6.07
CA LEU A 66 -3.46 -15.31 -6.86
C LEU A 66 -3.12 -15.99 -8.19
N GLN A 67 -4.06 -16.80 -8.71
CA GLN A 67 -3.96 -17.43 -10.02
C GLN A 67 -3.77 -16.40 -11.18
N GLY A 68 -4.19 -15.16 -10.94
CA GLY A 68 -4.17 -14.03 -11.86
C GLY A 68 -4.96 -12.87 -11.27
N ASN A 69 -4.90 -11.71 -11.90
CA ASN A 69 -5.69 -10.55 -11.47
C ASN A 69 -7.12 -10.56 -12.00
N GLN A 70 -7.38 -11.34 -13.07
CA GLN A 70 -8.70 -11.42 -13.69
C GLN A 70 -9.49 -12.62 -13.16
N PHE A 71 -10.72 -12.35 -12.75
CA PHE A 71 -11.66 -13.35 -12.26
C PHE A 71 -12.80 -13.58 -13.26
N THR A 72 -13.51 -14.69 -13.09
CA THR A 72 -14.67 -15.03 -13.90
C THR A 72 -15.93 -14.64 -13.15
N ALA A 73 -16.89 -14.05 -13.86
CA ALA A 73 -18.15 -13.63 -13.27
C ALA A 73 -18.90 -14.82 -12.63
N GLN A 74 -19.46 -14.61 -11.45
CA GLN A 74 -20.22 -15.61 -10.68
C GLN A 74 -19.45 -16.88 -10.34
N SER A 75 -18.11 -16.84 -10.36
CA SER A 75 -17.24 -17.97 -10.04
C SER A 75 -16.67 -17.85 -8.64
N SER A 76 -17.53 -17.68 -7.64
CA SER A 76 -17.14 -17.58 -6.24
C SER A 76 -18.03 -18.40 -5.34
N LEU A 77 -17.51 -18.80 -4.19
CA LEU A 77 -18.23 -19.51 -3.16
C LEU A 77 -17.61 -19.24 -1.79
N ALA A 78 -18.41 -18.80 -0.84
CA ALA A 78 -18.09 -18.81 0.58
C ALA A 78 -18.65 -20.09 1.21
N SER A 79 -17.76 -20.96 1.68
CA SER A 79 -18.15 -22.21 2.34
C SER A 79 -18.57 -21.95 3.78
N SER A 80 -19.50 -22.75 4.29
CA SER A 80 -19.89 -22.78 5.69
C SER A 80 -18.74 -23.13 6.65
N THR A 81 -17.65 -23.72 6.14
CA THR A 81 -16.43 -24.00 6.91
C THR A 81 -15.49 -22.82 7.01
N GLY A 82 -15.78 -21.71 6.32
CA GLY A 82 -14.95 -20.50 6.28
C GLY A 82 -13.96 -20.46 5.13
N LYS A 83 -13.90 -21.49 4.28
CA LYS A 83 -13.08 -21.44 3.05
C LYS A 83 -13.76 -20.61 1.98
N MET A 84 -12.98 -19.78 1.31
CA MET A 84 -13.39 -18.95 0.20
C MET A 84 -12.80 -19.50 -1.10
N TYR A 85 -13.59 -19.49 -2.16
CA TYR A 85 -13.22 -19.96 -3.49
C TYR A 85 -13.48 -18.85 -4.50
N PHE A 86 -12.51 -18.57 -5.35
CA PHE A 86 -12.64 -17.57 -6.42
C PHE A 86 -12.01 -18.09 -7.71
N GLY A 87 -12.85 -18.28 -8.72
CA GLY A 87 -12.43 -18.76 -10.05
C GLY A 87 -11.99 -17.61 -10.96
N GLY A 88 -10.96 -17.83 -11.74
CA GLY A 88 -10.43 -16.90 -12.70
C GLY A 88 -9.91 -17.56 -13.96
N VAL A 89 -9.27 -16.79 -14.81
CA VAL A 89 -8.85 -17.21 -16.17
C VAL A 89 -7.79 -18.32 -16.12
N ASN A 90 -6.93 -18.33 -15.10
CA ASN A 90 -5.82 -19.28 -14.97
C ASN A 90 -6.05 -20.36 -13.89
N GLY A 91 -7.30 -20.55 -13.47
CA GLY A 91 -7.63 -21.51 -12.42
C GLY A 91 -8.47 -20.89 -11.30
N PHE A 92 -8.31 -21.36 -10.09
CA PHE A 92 -9.05 -20.84 -8.94
C PHE A 92 -8.17 -20.70 -7.70
N ASN A 93 -8.53 -19.78 -6.84
CA ASN A 93 -7.90 -19.60 -5.53
C ASN A 93 -8.80 -20.17 -4.44
N VAL A 94 -8.17 -20.82 -3.46
CA VAL A 94 -8.83 -21.30 -2.24
C VAL A 94 -8.02 -20.80 -1.04
N PHE A 95 -8.70 -20.18 -0.08
CA PHE A 95 -8.05 -19.66 1.12
C PHE A 95 -9.03 -19.59 2.30
N GLU A 96 -8.51 -19.50 3.49
CA GLU A 96 -9.27 -19.21 4.70
C GLU A 96 -8.88 -17.78 5.18
N PRO A 97 -9.82 -16.81 5.19
CA PRO A 97 -9.51 -15.44 5.60
C PRO A 97 -8.86 -15.28 6.98
N LYS A 98 -9.18 -16.21 7.91
CA LYS A 98 -8.59 -16.23 9.26
C LYS A 98 -7.08 -16.55 9.30
N GLU A 99 -6.53 -17.11 8.21
CA GLU A 99 -5.10 -17.43 8.09
C GLU A 99 -4.27 -16.21 7.65
N PHE A 100 -4.94 -15.16 7.15
CA PHE A 100 -4.25 -13.90 6.86
C PHE A 100 -3.97 -13.17 8.17
N THR A 101 -2.70 -13.08 8.48
CA THR A 101 -2.21 -12.29 9.61
C THR A 101 -1.64 -10.98 9.10
N ASP A 102 -1.98 -9.88 9.75
CA ASP A 102 -1.35 -8.60 9.44
C ASP A 102 0.16 -8.73 9.63
N ASN A 103 0.93 -8.35 8.62
CA ASN A 103 2.36 -8.25 8.77
C ASN A 103 2.67 -7.05 9.67
N THR A 104 2.96 -7.32 10.94
CA THR A 104 3.32 -6.30 11.93
C THR A 104 4.79 -5.91 11.86
N TYR A 105 5.57 -6.53 10.99
CA TYR A 105 6.97 -6.18 10.82
C TYR A 105 7.13 -4.83 10.15
N LEU A 106 7.69 -3.89 10.89
CA LEU A 106 8.07 -2.57 10.39
C LEU A 106 9.54 -2.62 9.95
N PRO A 107 9.82 -2.70 8.65
CA PRO A 107 11.18 -2.74 8.17
C PRO A 107 11.90 -1.41 8.45
N PRO A 108 13.18 -1.45 8.80
CA PRO A 108 13.94 -0.24 9.05
C PRO A 108 14.08 0.60 7.79
N VAL A 109 14.00 1.93 7.98
CA VAL A 109 14.20 2.92 6.92
C VAL A 109 15.59 3.52 7.07
N TYR A 110 16.34 3.58 5.97
CA TYR A 110 17.68 4.15 5.94
C TYR A 110 17.75 5.32 4.95
N VAL A 111 18.44 6.39 5.33
CA VAL A 111 18.85 7.43 4.40
C VAL A 111 20.03 6.90 3.60
N ILE A 112 19.85 6.74 2.29
CA ILE A 112 20.89 6.18 1.40
C ILE A 112 21.66 7.25 0.64
N ASN A 113 21.04 8.39 0.40
CA ASN A 113 21.70 9.51 -0.29
C ASN A 113 21.09 10.85 0.11
N ILE A 114 21.93 11.88 0.06
CA ILE A 114 21.51 13.27 0.09
C ILE A 114 22.15 13.96 -1.11
N SER A 115 21.38 14.71 -1.87
CA SER A 115 21.84 15.45 -3.04
C SER A 115 21.47 16.93 -2.95
N PHE A 116 22.29 17.77 -3.55
CA PHE A 116 22.08 19.21 -3.67
C PHE A 116 22.08 19.61 -5.13
N PRO A 117 21.25 20.56 -5.57
CA PRO A 117 21.18 20.98 -6.96
C PRO A 117 22.52 21.45 -7.56
N ASN A 118 23.38 21.99 -6.71
CA ASN A 118 24.68 22.58 -7.12
C ASN A 118 25.86 21.60 -7.02
N LEU A 119 25.64 20.36 -6.59
CA LEU A 119 26.70 19.35 -6.41
C LEU A 119 26.39 18.13 -7.28
N ASN A 120 27.37 17.76 -8.13
CA ASN A 120 27.17 16.76 -9.18
C ASN A 120 27.54 15.33 -8.76
N ASN A 121 28.23 15.18 -7.61
CA ASN A 121 28.68 13.86 -7.19
C ASN A 121 28.66 13.67 -5.66
N GLU A 122 28.55 12.40 -5.25
CA GLU A 122 28.49 12.01 -3.84
C GLU A 122 29.73 12.41 -3.03
N ARG A 123 30.92 12.47 -3.66
CA ARG A 123 32.17 12.84 -2.95
C ARG A 123 32.14 14.31 -2.52
N GLU A 124 31.59 15.17 -3.35
CA GLU A 124 31.42 16.58 -3.02
C GLU A 124 30.40 16.78 -1.90
N VAL A 125 29.30 16.06 -1.95
CA VAL A 125 28.27 16.07 -0.90
C VAL A 125 28.84 15.59 0.42
N ARG A 126 29.56 14.47 0.44
CA ARG A 126 30.23 13.95 1.65
C ARG A 126 31.25 14.93 2.23
N ARG A 127 32.02 15.60 1.36
CA ARG A 127 32.98 16.65 1.79
C ARG A 127 32.25 17.83 2.41
N LEU A 128 31.20 18.32 1.78
CA LEU A 128 30.37 19.42 2.28
C LEU A 128 29.80 19.09 3.66
N LEU A 129 29.26 17.89 3.82
CA LEU A 129 28.63 17.42 5.07
C LEU A 129 29.65 16.88 6.10
N ARG A 130 30.95 16.87 5.77
CA ARG A 130 32.05 16.33 6.60
C ARG A 130 31.81 14.92 7.08
N LEU A 131 31.36 14.04 6.15
CA LEU A 131 31.01 12.67 6.45
C LEU A 131 32.12 11.70 6.06
N ASP A 132 32.66 11.00 7.06
CA ASP A 132 33.67 9.94 6.86
C ASP A 132 33.02 8.56 6.68
N LYS A 133 31.74 8.44 7.02
CA LYS A 133 30.97 7.19 7.00
C LYS A 133 29.81 7.27 6.00
N PRO A 134 29.26 6.12 5.56
CA PRO A 134 28.07 6.09 4.74
C PRO A 134 26.85 6.75 5.42
N PHE A 135 25.94 7.31 4.64
CA PHE A 135 24.76 8.01 5.15
C PHE A 135 23.91 7.17 6.12
N TYR A 136 23.74 5.89 5.84
CA TYR A 136 22.95 4.97 6.66
C TYR A 136 23.54 4.64 8.04
N THR A 137 24.78 5.09 8.32
CA THR A 137 25.45 4.87 9.62
C THR A 137 25.53 6.15 10.45
N VAL A 138 24.95 7.25 9.96
CA VAL A 138 25.07 8.56 10.61
C VAL A 138 23.75 8.94 11.25
N ASP A 139 23.74 9.10 12.57
CA ASP A 139 22.53 9.46 13.34
C ASP A 139 22.13 10.94 13.16
N LYS A 140 23.08 11.80 12.84
CA LYS A 140 22.84 13.24 12.73
C LYS A 140 23.68 13.87 11.63
N ILE A 141 23.00 14.55 10.71
CA ILE A 141 23.62 15.32 9.64
C ILE A 141 23.25 16.79 9.82
N LYS A 142 24.25 17.67 9.74
CA LYS A 142 24.05 19.13 9.77
C LYS A 142 24.20 19.66 8.37
N LEU A 143 23.18 20.34 7.88
CA LEU A 143 23.20 21.01 6.59
C LEU A 143 23.73 22.46 6.78
N PRO A 144 24.64 22.92 5.91
CA PRO A 144 25.04 24.34 5.89
C PRO A 144 23.86 25.21 5.47
N TYR A 145 23.73 26.37 6.05
CA TYR A 145 22.63 27.32 5.77
C TYR A 145 22.54 27.70 4.28
N GLU A 146 23.67 27.80 3.61
CA GLU A 146 23.74 28.13 2.17
C GLU A 146 23.18 27.05 1.25
N ASN A 147 23.05 25.82 1.74
CA ASN A 147 22.53 24.66 1.01
C ASN A 147 21.17 24.25 1.57
N ASN A 148 20.21 25.16 1.48
CA ASN A 148 18.84 24.97 1.99
C ASN A 148 17.91 24.20 1.04
N SER A 149 18.32 23.97 -0.21
CA SER A 149 17.62 23.11 -1.15
C SER A 149 18.36 21.78 -1.26
N PHE A 150 17.69 20.69 -0.93
CA PHE A 150 18.27 19.35 -0.93
C PHE A 150 17.22 18.27 -1.19
N THR A 151 17.68 17.12 -1.66
CA THR A 151 16.84 15.94 -1.80
C THR A 151 17.43 14.80 -1.00
N ILE A 152 16.63 14.20 -0.14
CA ILE A 152 16.96 12.98 0.61
C ILE A 152 16.38 11.79 -0.12
N ARG A 153 17.18 10.74 -0.31
CA ARG A 153 16.71 9.44 -0.77
C ARG A 153 16.81 8.42 0.36
N PHE A 154 15.73 7.69 0.59
CA PHE A 154 15.68 6.65 1.60
C PHE A 154 15.37 5.29 0.99
N ALA A 155 15.69 4.24 1.71
CA ALA A 155 15.34 2.87 1.34
C ALA A 155 14.74 2.14 2.53
N ILE A 156 13.73 1.33 2.25
CA ILE A 156 13.17 0.36 3.18
C ILE A 156 13.80 -1.00 2.84
N LEU A 157 14.34 -1.68 3.84
CA LEU A 157 14.86 -3.04 3.68
C LEU A 157 13.72 -4.06 3.87
N SER A 158 12.74 -4.01 2.96
CA SER A 158 11.70 -5.01 2.84
C SER A 158 11.86 -5.74 1.51
N TYR A 159 12.09 -7.04 1.60
CA TYR A 159 12.33 -7.90 0.42
C TYR A 159 11.08 -8.69 0.01
N GLU A 160 10.04 -8.70 0.85
CA GLU A 160 8.82 -9.47 0.59
C GLU A 160 8.01 -8.91 -0.58
N ASP A 161 7.72 -7.61 -0.56
CA ASP A 161 7.05 -6.92 -1.68
C ASP A 161 7.52 -5.45 -1.79
N PRO A 162 8.62 -5.17 -2.49
CA PRO A 162 9.13 -3.82 -2.66
C PRO A 162 8.15 -2.86 -3.35
N LEU A 163 7.23 -3.36 -4.20
CA LEU A 163 6.26 -2.55 -4.93
C LEU A 163 5.13 -2.04 -4.04
N ARG A 164 4.89 -2.67 -2.90
CA ARG A 164 3.90 -2.22 -1.91
C ARG A 164 4.43 -1.19 -0.94
N ASN A 165 5.74 -0.96 -0.89
CA ASN A 165 6.30 0.04 0.00
C ASN A 165 5.68 1.41 -0.30
N ARG A 166 5.19 2.06 0.75
CA ARG A 166 4.67 3.42 0.69
C ARG A 166 5.52 4.29 1.60
N TYR A 167 5.81 5.48 1.13
CA TYR A 167 6.66 6.42 1.83
C TYR A 167 5.86 7.66 2.21
N ALA A 168 6.09 8.12 3.42
CA ALA A 168 5.65 9.42 3.87
C ALA A 168 6.79 10.09 4.64
N TYR A 169 6.89 11.39 4.56
CA TYR A 169 7.91 12.15 5.27
C TYR A 169 7.35 13.47 5.80
N ILE A 170 8.01 14.01 6.79
CA ILE A 170 7.70 15.31 7.37
C ILE A 170 9.00 15.98 7.84
N LEU A 171 9.20 17.23 7.46
CA LEU A 171 10.28 18.05 7.98
C LEU A 171 9.72 18.95 9.10
N ASN A 172 10.06 18.61 10.33
CA ASN A 172 9.59 19.35 11.49
C ASN A 172 10.03 20.82 11.42
N GLY A 173 9.07 21.72 11.58
CA GLY A 173 9.31 23.17 11.51
C GLY A 173 9.10 23.79 10.11
N VAL A 174 8.92 22.95 9.08
CA VAL A 174 8.62 23.37 7.70
C VAL A 174 7.26 22.85 7.29
N ASP A 175 7.07 21.52 7.38
CA ASP A 175 5.82 20.88 7.00
C ASP A 175 4.81 20.92 8.15
N LYS A 176 3.53 21.13 7.82
CA LYS A 176 2.42 21.09 8.77
C LYS A 176 1.85 19.68 8.95
N GLU A 177 1.95 18.89 7.91
CA GLU A 177 1.36 17.54 7.84
C GLU A 177 2.31 16.55 7.16
N TRP A 178 2.06 15.26 7.31
CA TRP A 178 2.80 14.22 6.61
C TRP A 178 2.57 14.32 5.10
N ILE A 179 3.68 14.39 4.35
CA ILE A 179 3.65 14.37 2.88
C ILE A 179 3.68 12.91 2.43
N ASN A 180 2.56 12.45 1.87
CA ASN A 180 2.46 11.13 1.26
C ASN A 180 3.12 11.13 -0.12
N ASN A 181 4.15 10.31 -0.27
CA ASN A 181 4.93 10.22 -1.51
C ASN A 181 4.70 8.90 -2.27
N SER A 182 3.68 8.13 -1.89
CA SER A 182 3.34 6.82 -2.47
C SER A 182 4.56 5.90 -2.59
N SER A 183 4.92 5.47 -3.78
CA SER A 183 6.08 4.60 -4.03
C SER A 183 7.40 5.35 -4.24
N ASN A 184 7.37 6.69 -4.28
CA ASN A 184 8.59 7.49 -4.47
C ASN A 184 9.37 7.59 -3.15
N ASN A 185 10.63 7.20 -3.18
CA ASN A 185 11.52 7.14 -2.03
C ASN A 185 12.40 8.37 -1.85
N THR A 186 11.95 9.54 -2.31
CA THR A 186 12.68 10.80 -2.20
C THR A 186 11.86 11.87 -1.50
N ALA A 187 12.51 12.69 -0.69
CA ALA A 187 11.96 13.91 -0.10
C ALA A 187 12.79 15.11 -0.57
N SER A 188 12.16 16.11 -1.15
CA SER A 188 12.83 17.30 -1.68
C SER A 188 12.36 18.55 -0.95
N TYR A 189 13.28 19.42 -0.61
CA TYR A 189 13.07 20.69 0.09
C TYR A 189 13.85 21.83 -0.56
#